data_2a8a10050db50c051b2d387a1f8f35d3
#
_entry.id   2a8a10050db50c051b2d387a1f8f35d3
#
_cell.length_a   1.000
_cell.length_b   1.000
_cell.length_c   1.000
_cell.angle_alpha   90.00
_cell.angle_beta   90.00
_cell.angle_gamma   90.00
#
_symmetry.space_group_name_H-M   'P 1'
#
loop_
_entity.id
_entity.type
_entity.pdbx_description
1 polymer ?
#
loop_
_entity_poly.entity_id
_entity_poly.type
_entity_poly.pdbx_seq_one_letter_code
_entity_poly.pdbx_strand_id
1 'polypeptide(L)'
;PTLLPMFLKNFIKKYPKVKLIIEELNTDEIIQRLNNGHLDAAIAATPLHENKIKEIVLYFEPFVAYVPEHHQHYNKQEIEISDLDINEILLLQDGHCFRENVLNFCKNDAKSERTHFQLESGSFETLIKLANEGLGTTLLPYLHTLDLNENDKLKLRHFKEPKPAREVSLIFPKSELKI
;
A
#
# COMPACT_ATOMS: atom_id res chain seq x y z
N PRO A 1 -8.98 0.95 2.24
CA PRO A 1 -10.05 0.32 3.04
C PRO A 1 -9.81 0.45 4.54
N THR A 2 -8.67 0.00 5.07
CA THR A 2 -8.39 -0.12 6.52
C THR A 2 -8.36 1.22 7.27
N LEU A 3 -7.88 2.29 6.64
CA LEU A 3 -7.77 3.61 7.28
C LEU A 3 -9.13 4.28 7.57
N LEU A 4 -10.06 4.20 6.63
CA LEU A 4 -11.36 4.91 6.73
C LEU A 4 -12.16 4.55 7.98
N PRO A 5 -12.36 3.27 8.34
CA PRO A 5 -13.09 2.88 9.54
C PRO A 5 -12.51 3.47 10.83
N MET A 6 -11.20 3.74 10.88
CA MET A 6 -10.53 4.22 12.09
C MET A 6 -10.95 5.63 12.50
N PHE A 7 -11.30 6.50 11.55
CA PHE A 7 -11.66 7.89 11.87
C PHE A 7 -13.06 8.32 11.40
N LEU A 8 -13.67 7.61 10.45
CA LEU A 8 -14.90 8.02 9.78
C LEU A 8 -16.06 8.25 10.75
N LYS A 9 -16.24 7.37 11.72
CA LYS A 9 -17.30 7.51 12.75
C LYS A 9 -17.16 8.82 13.53
N ASN A 10 -15.94 9.17 13.93
CA ASN A 10 -15.65 10.39 14.67
C ASN A 10 -15.82 11.63 13.78
N PHE A 11 -15.43 11.54 12.53
CA PHE A 11 -15.62 12.61 11.54
C PHE A 11 -17.10 12.94 11.35
N ILE A 12 -17.94 11.95 11.07
CA ILE A 12 -19.40 12.13 10.87
C ILE A 12 -20.04 12.74 12.12
N LYS A 13 -19.65 12.27 13.31
CA LYS A 13 -20.18 12.81 14.58
C LYS A 13 -19.77 14.28 14.78
N LYS A 14 -18.54 14.64 14.40
CA LYS A 14 -18.02 16.00 14.56
C LYS A 14 -18.59 16.98 13.55
N TYR A 15 -18.88 16.51 12.34
CA TYR A 15 -19.35 17.33 11.24
C TYR A 15 -20.68 16.82 10.65
N PRO A 16 -21.78 16.84 11.44
CA PRO A 16 -23.07 16.21 11.05
C PRO A 16 -23.77 16.87 9.86
N LYS A 17 -23.35 18.08 9.49
CA LYS A 17 -23.91 18.82 8.34
C LYS A 17 -23.18 18.56 7.03
N VAL A 18 -22.03 17.84 7.09
CA VAL A 18 -21.26 17.50 5.90
C VAL A 18 -21.85 16.24 5.26
N LYS A 19 -22.27 16.34 4.00
CA LYS A 19 -22.63 15.17 3.20
C LYS A 19 -21.35 14.59 2.63
N LEU A 20 -20.97 13.41 3.13
CA LEU A 20 -19.77 12.70 2.70
C LEU A 20 -20.14 11.59 1.73
N ILE A 21 -19.50 11.57 0.57
CA ILE A 21 -19.56 10.49 -0.41
C ILE A 21 -18.14 9.92 -0.50
N ILE A 22 -17.97 8.62 -0.33
CA ILE A 22 -16.67 7.95 -0.32
C ILE A 22 -16.65 6.93 -1.44
N GLU A 23 -15.60 6.96 -2.23
CA GLU A 23 -15.34 6.01 -3.30
C GLU A 23 -13.93 5.45 -3.16
N GLU A 24 -13.72 4.19 -3.53
CA GLU A 24 -12.40 3.59 -3.66
C GLU A 24 -12.01 3.57 -5.14
N LEU A 25 -10.88 4.19 -5.45
CA LEU A 25 -10.40 4.39 -6.80
C LEU A 25 -8.90 4.09 -6.87
N ASN A 26 -8.41 3.76 -8.06
CA ASN A 26 -6.97 3.71 -8.30
C ASN A 26 -6.38 5.13 -8.41
N THR A 27 -5.06 5.23 -8.36
CA THR A 27 -4.36 6.53 -8.32
C THR A 27 -4.63 7.37 -9.56
N ASP A 28 -4.65 6.77 -10.74
CA ASP A 28 -4.87 7.49 -12.01
C ASP A 28 -6.29 8.07 -12.09
N GLU A 29 -7.29 7.29 -11.66
CA GLU A 29 -8.67 7.78 -11.57
C GLU A 29 -8.82 8.89 -10.54
N ILE A 30 -8.15 8.80 -9.40
CA ILE A 30 -8.13 9.86 -8.38
C ILE A 30 -7.59 11.15 -8.99
N ILE A 31 -6.42 11.10 -9.64
CA ILE A 31 -5.77 12.26 -10.28
C ILE A 31 -6.68 12.86 -11.34
N GLN A 32 -7.26 12.04 -12.22
CA GLN A 32 -8.17 12.49 -13.27
C GLN A 32 -9.41 13.18 -12.68
N ARG A 33 -10.04 12.59 -11.67
CA ARG A 33 -11.27 13.15 -11.07
C ARG A 33 -11.02 14.41 -10.25
N LEU A 34 -9.88 14.50 -9.54
CA LEU A 34 -9.45 15.72 -8.87
C LEU A 34 -9.24 16.86 -9.88
N ASN A 35 -8.53 16.58 -10.98
CA ASN A 35 -8.27 17.59 -12.02
C ASN A 35 -9.54 18.07 -12.74
N ASN A 36 -10.58 17.23 -12.82
CA ASN A 36 -11.87 17.53 -13.46
C ASN A 36 -12.92 18.07 -12.49
N GLY A 37 -12.61 18.25 -11.21
CA GLY A 37 -13.55 18.73 -10.20
C GLY A 37 -14.68 17.74 -9.84
N HIS A 38 -14.50 16.46 -10.13
CA HIS A 38 -15.42 15.38 -9.77
C HIS A 38 -15.12 14.73 -8.42
N LEU A 39 -13.99 15.11 -7.81
CA LEU A 39 -13.56 14.69 -6.49
C LEU A 39 -12.99 15.89 -5.75
N ASP A 40 -13.39 16.12 -4.51
CA ASP A 40 -12.92 17.25 -3.71
C ASP A 40 -11.56 17.00 -3.09
N ALA A 41 -11.34 15.80 -2.58
CA ALA A 41 -10.08 15.37 -1.96
C ALA A 41 -9.95 13.85 -1.96
N ALA A 42 -8.74 13.35 -1.81
CA ALA A 42 -8.49 11.92 -1.61
C ALA A 42 -7.38 11.69 -0.59
N ILE A 43 -7.31 10.46 -0.07
CA ILE A 43 -6.15 9.96 0.67
C ILE A 43 -5.44 8.96 -0.24
N ALA A 44 -4.18 9.23 -0.55
CA ALA A 44 -3.37 8.43 -1.45
C ALA A 44 -1.94 8.30 -0.96
N ALA A 45 -1.21 7.34 -1.49
CA ALA A 45 0.24 7.31 -1.32
C ALA A 45 0.87 8.38 -2.22
N THR A 46 1.86 9.08 -1.70
CA THR A 46 2.58 10.19 -2.35
C THR A 46 4.10 9.94 -2.30
N PRO A 47 4.90 10.68 -3.09
CA PRO A 47 4.54 11.79 -3.97
C PRO A 47 3.91 11.33 -5.30
N LEU A 48 2.93 12.11 -5.82
CA LEU A 48 2.30 11.85 -7.12
C LEU A 48 3.01 12.55 -8.29
N HIS A 49 3.84 13.54 -7.98
CA HIS A 49 4.51 14.41 -8.97
C HIS A 49 3.55 15.20 -9.88
N GLU A 50 2.33 15.49 -9.36
CA GLU A 50 1.26 16.20 -10.09
C GLU A 50 1.24 17.70 -9.76
N ASN A 51 1.56 18.54 -10.76
CA ASN A 51 1.69 19.98 -10.56
C ASN A 51 0.41 20.70 -10.10
N LYS A 52 -0.77 20.17 -10.43
CA LYS A 52 -2.08 20.74 -10.11
C LYS A 52 -2.65 20.27 -8.78
N ILE A 53 -2.05 19.27 -8.15
CA ILE A 53 -2.50 18.67 -6.90
C ILE A 53 -1.63 19.18 -5.76
N LYS A 54 -2.24 19.50 -4.63
CA LYS A 54 -1.57 19.76 -3.37
C LYS A 54 -1.60 18.51 -2.53
N GLU A 55 -0.46 18.22 -1.92
CA GLU A 55 -0.27 17.06 -1.04
C GLU A 55 0.03 17.57 0.38
N ILE A 56 -0.67 17.02 1.36
CA ILE A 56 -0.42 17.26 2.79
C ILE A 56 -0.16 15.92 3.44
N VAL A 57 1.07 15.69 3.85
CA VAL A 57 1.49 14.44 4.49
C VAL A 57 0.71 14.24 5.78
N LEU A 58 0.07 13.09 5.91
CA LEU A 58 -0.64 12.67 7.11
C LEU A 58 0.25 11.80 8.00
N TYR A 59 0.90 10.81 7.42
CA TYR A 59 1.82 9.90 8.12
C TYR A 59 2.67 9.08 7.14
N PHE A 60 3.70 8.44 7.68
CA PHE A 60 4.49 7.43 6.98
C PHE A 60 4.06 6.05 7.44
N GLU A 61 3.66 5.20 6.51
CA GLU A 61 3.21 3.84 6.78
C GLU A 61 4.32 2.84 6.46
N PRO A 62 4.86 2.12 7.46
CA PRO A 62 5.88 1.12 7.21
C PRO A 62 5.30 -0.08 6.44
N PHE A 63 6.16 -0.71 5.66
CA PHE A 63 5.88 -2.02 5.07
C PHE A 63 6.22 -3.13 6.07
N VAL A 64 5.47 -4.23 5.97
CA VAL A 64 5.71 -5.46 6.70
C VAL A 64 5.76 -6.60 5.69
N ALA A 65 6.76 -7.46 5.76
CA ALA A 65 6.82 -8.62 4.89
C ALA A 65 5.94 -9.74 5.44
N TYR A 66 5.24 -10.40 4.53
CA TYR A 66 4.52 -11.63 4.79
C TYR A 66 5.36 -12.79 4.27
N VAL A 67 5.91 -13.58 5.20
CA VAL A 67 6.88 -14.65 4.95
C VAL A 67 6.26 -15.97 5.39
N PRO A 68 5.81 -16.82 4.46
CA PRO A 68 5.15 -18.09 4.80
C PRO A 68 6.12 -19.10 5.43
N GLU A 69 5.58 -20.13 6.10
CA GLU A 69 6.35 -21.07 6.94
C GLU A 69 7.46 -21.83 6.21
N HIS A 70 7.23 -22.13 4.93
CA HIS A 70 8.21 -22.87 4.11
C HIS A 70 9.34 -21.99 3.55
N HIS A 71 9.25 -20.65 3.72
CA HIS A 71 10.25 -19.73 3.18
C HIS A 71 11.50 -19.68 4.06
N GLN A 72 12.70 -19.60 3.45
CA GLN A 72 14.00 -19.60 4.14
C GLN A 72 14.13 -18.53 5.24
N HIS A 73 13.41 -17.40 5.11
CA HIS A 73 13.44 -16.31 6.08
C HIS A 73 12.34 -16.39 7.15
N TYR A 74 11.54 -17.46 7.18
CA TYR A 74 10.46 -17.61 8.16
C TYR A 74 10.93 -17.53 9.61
N ASN A 75 12.10 -18.09 9.92
CA ASN A 75 12.64 -18.12 11.28
C ASN A 75 13.38 -16.84 11.69
N LYS A 76 13.53 -15.86 10.81
CA LYS A 76 14.07 -14.55 11.17
C LYS A 76 13.06 -13.77 11.98
N GLN A 77 13.49 -13.05 13.02
CA GLN A 77 12.62 -12.13 13.76
C GLN A 77 12.38 -10.84 12.98
N GLU A 78 13.43 -10.34 12.33
CA GLU A 78 13.41 -9.16 11.46
C GLU A 78 14.15 -9.47 10.16
N ILE A 79 13.79 -8.76 9.10
CA ILE A 79 14.42 -8.87 7.78
C ILE A 79 15.02 -7.54 7.34
N GLU A 80 15.89 -7.60 6.35
CA GLU A 80 16.46 -6.46 5.65
C GLU A 80 15.90 -6.40 4.22
N ILE A 81 15.98 -5.23 3.59
CA ILE A 81 15.57 -5.10 2.18
C ILE A 81 16.38 -6.04 1.28
N SER A 82 17.65 -6.25 1.61
CA SER A 82 18.55 -7.17 0.93
C SER A 82 18.17 -8.67 1.04
N ASP A 83 17.28 -9.01 1.96
CA ASP A 83 16.73 -10.37 2.08
C ASP A 83 15.61 -10.64 1.07
N LEU A 84 15.12 -9.60 0.39
CA LEU A 84 14.02 -9.73 -0.56
C LEU A 84 14.55 -10.05 -1.96
N ASP A 85 14.13 -11.18 -2.51
CA ASP A 85 14.30 -11.49 -3.93
C ASP A 85 13.07 -11.04 -4.70
N ILE A 86 13.26 -10.12 -5.64
CA ILE A 86 12.18 -9.59 -6.49
C ILE A 86 11.45 -10.69 -7.29
N ASN A 87 12.12 -11.80 -7.57
CA ASN A 87 11.55 -12.94 -8.28
C ASN A 87 10.59 -13.77 -7.43
N GLU A 88 10.73 -13.68 -6.10
CA GLU A 88 9.88 -14.38 -5.12
C GLU A 88 8.80 -13.47 -4.52
N ILE A 89 8.76 -12.17 -4.90
CA ILE A 89 7.77 -11.23 -4.38
C ILE A 89 6.51 -11.24 -5.23
N LEU A 90 5.40 -11.59 -4.62
CA LEU A 90 4.06 -11.42 -5.17
C LEU A 90 3.64 -9.96 -5.06
N LEU A 91 3.26 -9.35 -6.19
CA LEU A 91 2.94 -7.92 -6.28
C LEU A 91 1.48 -7.70 -6.68
N LEU A 92 0.94 -6.56 -6.27
CA LEU A 92 -0.33 -6.07 -6.82
C LEU A 92 -0.18 -5.76 -8.31
N GLN A 93 -1.31 -5.73 -9.03
CA GLN A 93 -1.38 -5.35 -10.44
C GLN A 93 -0.82 -3.94 -10.70
N ASP A 94 -0.51 -3.63 -11.93
CA ASP A 94 -0.08 -2.31 -12.35
C ASP A 94 -1.14 -1.23 -12.04
N GLY A 95 -0.70 0.03 -11.86
CA GLY A 95 -1.58 1.14 -11.46
C GLY A 95 -1.80 1.27 -9.94
N HIS A 96 -1.27 0.34 -9.15
CA HIS A 96 -1.19 0.51 -7.70
C HIS A 96 0.15 1.15 -7.32
N CYS A 97 0.11 2.35 -6.76
CA CYS A 97 1.29 3.04 -6.23
C CYS A 97 2.09 2.17 -5.23
N PHE A 98 1.42 1.24 -4.55
CA PHE A 98 2.05 0.26 -3.67
C PHE A 98 3.05 -0.64 -4.41
N ARG A 99 2.71 -1.13 -5.61
CA ARG A 99 3.60 -1.93 -6.46
C ARG A 99 4.88 -1.18 -6.80
N GLU A 100 4.76 0.07 -7.23
CA GLU A 100 5.92 0.89 -7.59
C GLU A 100 6.84 1.14 -6.39
N ASN A 101 6.28 1.38 -5.22
CA ASN A 101 7.07 1.51 -3.99
C ASN A 101 7.88 0.25 -3.70
N VAL A 102 7.26 -0.94 -3.81
CA VAL A 102 7.95 -2.22 -3.59
C VAL A 102 9.06 -2.43 -4.62
N LEU A 103 8.78 -2.17 -5.90
CA LEU A 103 9.78 -2.27 -6.97
C LEU A 103 10.96 -1.30 -6.75
N ASN A 104 10.70 -0.11 -6.21
CA ASN A 104 11.74 0.85 -5.90
C ASN A 104 12.68 0.39 -4.79
N PHE A 105 12.20 -0.36 -3.81
CA PHE A 105 13.04 -0.94 -2.74
C PHE A 105 13.93 -2.07 -3.27
N CYS A 106 13.46 -2.85 -4.24
CA CYS A 106 14.17 -4.02 -4.77
C CYS A 106 15.03 -3.72 -6.01
N LYS A 107 15.33 -2.46 -6.31
CA LYS A 107 15.98 -2.02 -7.57
C LYS A 107 17.39 -2.54 -7.84
N ASN A 108 18.04 -3.19 -6.91
CA ASN A 108 19.44 -3.62 -7.11
C ASN A 108 19.62 -4.80 -8.08
N ASP A 109 18.54 -5.51 -8.46
CA ASP A 109 18.61 -6.69 -9.33
C ASP A 109 17.64 -6.71 -10.53
N ALA A 110 17.25 -5.54 -11.02
CA ALA A 110 16.23 -5.36 -12.08
C ALA A 110 16.56 -5.95 -13.47
N LYS A 111 17.52 -6.88 -13.58
CA LYS A 111 17.91 -7.55 -14.85
C LYS A 111 17.46 -9.01 -14.95
N SER A 112 16.83 -9.59 -13.92
CA SER A 112 16.27 -10.93 -14.08
C SER A 112 14.90 -10.84 -14.74
N GLU A 113 14.77 -11.46 -15.90
CA GLU A 113 13.47 -11.78 -16.49
C GLU A 113 12.67 -12.56 -15.45
N ARG A 114 11.51 -12.04 -15.02
CA ARG A 114 10.56 -12.75 -14.15
C ARG A 114 10.11 -14.00 -14.89
N THR A 115 10.69 -15.14 -14.53
CA THR A 115 10.78 -16.26 -15.45
C THR A 115 9.54 -17.15 -15.51
N HIS A 116 8.62 -17.17 -14.56
CA HIS A 116 7.59 -18.23 -14.58
C HIS A 116 6.16 -17.85 -14.17
N PHE A 117 5.93 -16.73 -13.49
CA PHE A 117 4.58 -16.40 -13.02
C PHE A 117 4.38 -14.90 -12.86
N GLN A 118 3.45 -14.32 -13.62
CA GLN A 118 3.01 -12.94 -13.44
C GLN A 118 1.57 -12.99 -12.92
N LEU A 119 1.37 -12.55 -11.70
CA LEU A 119 0.05 -12.41 -11.11
C LEU A 119 -0.34 -10.93 -11.09
N GLU A 120 -1.46 -10.63 -11.68
CA GLU A 120 -2.12 -9.34 -11.54
C GLU A 120 -3.29 -9.49 -10.57
N SER A 121 -3.08 -9.12 -9.32
CA SER A 121 -4.13 -9.13 -8.30
C SER A 121 -4.33 -7.72 -7.74
N GLY A 122 -5.60 -7.31 -7.62
CA GLY A 122 -5.99 -6.08 -6.92
C GLY A 122 -6.12 -6.23 -5.40
N SER A 123 -5.84 -7.41 -4.85
CA SER A 123 -6.18 -7.75 -3.46
C SER A 123 -5.01 -8.34 -2.69
N PHE A 124 -4.73 -7.78 -1.51
CA PHE A 124 -3.75 -8.35 -0.58
C PHE A 124 -4.15 -9.72 -0.07
N GLU A 125 -5.45 -9.99 0.09
CA GLU A 125 -5.97 -11.30 0.51
C GLU A 125 -5.58 -12.40 -0.48
N THR A 126 -5.63 -12.09 -1.78
CA THR A 126 -5.17 -13.03 -2.82
C THR A 126 -3.67 -13.28 -2.71
N LEU A 127 -2.86 -12.22 -2.53
CA LEU A 127 -1.42 -12.36 -2.38
C LEU A 127 -1.05 -13.20 -1.15
N ILE A 128 -1.73 -13.00 -0.02
CA ILE A 128 -1.54 -13.79 1.21
C ILE A 128 -1.87 -15.27 0.97
N LYS A 129 -2.99 -15.57 0.32
CA LYS A 129 -3.37 -16.96 -0.01
C LYS A 129 -2.32 -17.63 -0.89
N LEU A 130 -1.84 -16.95 -1.92
CA LEU A 130 -0.82 -17.49 -2.81
C LEU A 130 0.54 -17.67 -2.12
N ALA A 131 0.91 -16.75 -1.22
CA ALA A 131 2.09 -16.91 -0.40
C ALA A 131 1.96 -18.16 0.49
N ASN A 132 0.80 -18.42 1.09
CA ASN A 132 0.54 -19.60 1.89
C ASN A 132 0.64 -20.91 1.08
N GLU A 133 0.34 -20.87 -0.23
CA GLU A 133 0.52 -22.01 -1.15
C GLU A 133 1.96 -22.18 -1.65
N GLY A 134 2.90 -21.36 -1.18
CA GLY A 134 4.32 -21.51 -1.52
C GLY A 134 4.76 -20.78 -2.79
N LEU A 135 3.95 -19.87 -3.32
CA LEU A 135 4.26 -19.18 -4.57
C LEU A 135 5.17 -17.95 -4.38
N GLY A 136 5.56 -17.64 -3.15
CA GLY A 136 6.47 -16.55 -2.84
C GLY A 136 6.16 -15.84 -1.53
N THR A 137 6.67 -14.63 -1.40
CA THR A 137 6.44 -13.70 -0.29
C THR A 137 5.66 -12.47 -0.78
N THR A 138 5.12 -11.66 0.12
CA THR A 138 4.56 -10.36 -0.27
C THR A 138 4.85 -9.30 0.78
N LEU A 139 4.70 -8.04 0.40
CA LEU A 139 4.77 -6.92 1.33
C LEU A 139 3.36 -6.39 1.58
N LEU A 140 3.07 -6.02 2.82
CA LEU A 140 1.80 -5.48 3.24
C LEU A 140 1.99 -4.11 3.87
N PRO A 141 1.06 -3.15 3.68
CA PRO A 141 1.04 -1.94 4.47
C PRO A 141 0.72 -2.31 5.93
N TYR A 142 1.34 -1.62 6.88
CA TYR A 142 1.17 -1.93 8.31
C TYR A 142 -0.29 -1.97 8.75
N LEU A 143 -1.11 -1.00 8.32
CA LEU A 143 -2.52 -0.99 8.71
C LEU A 143 -3.28 -2.23 8.24
N HIS A 144 -2.93 -2.79 7.08
CA HIS A 144 -3.55 -4.03 6.60
C HIS A 144 -3.24 -5.22 7.51
N THR A 145 -2.07 -5.25 8.15
CA THR A 145 -1.67 -6.35 9.04
C THR A 145 -2.49 -6.41 10.33
N LEU A 146 -3.14 -5.31 10.72
CA LEU A 146 -3.96 -5.26 11.94
C LEU A 146 -5.22 -6.13 11.84
N ASP A 147 -5.75 -6.30 10.64
CA ASP A 147 -6.98 -7.05 10.36
C ASP A 147 -6.73 -8.54 10.08
N LEU A 148 -5.47 -8.99 10.07
CA LEU A 148 -5.11 -10.38 9.83
C LEU A 148 -5.51 -11.26 11.03
N ASN A 149 -5.83 -12.54 10.73
CA ASN A 149 -6.01 -13.55 11.75
C ASN A 149 -4.69 -13.91 12.45
N GLU A 150 -4.76 -14.56 13.59
CA GLU A 150 -3.56 -14.85 14.40
C GLU A 150 -2.54 -15.75 13.69
N ASN A 151 -2.98 -16.71 12.87
CA ASN A 151 -2.07 -17.57 12.10
C ASN A 151 -1.29 -16.77 11.05
N ASP A 152 -1.93 -15.84 10.37
CA ASP A 152 -1.27 -14.99 9.37
C ASP A 152 -0.36 -13.95 10.04
N LYS A 153 -0.70 -13.47 11.24
CA LYS A 153 0.20 -12.59 12.02
C LYS A 153 1.52 -13.26 12.40
N LEU A 154 1.55 -14.57 12.61
CA LEU A 154 2.80 -15.31 12.88
C LEU A 154 3.79 -15.29 11.70
N LYS A 155 3.30 -15.03 10.49
CA LYS A 155 4.09 -14.96 9.26
C LYS A 155 4.60 -13.56 8.94
N LEU A 156 4.26 -12.56 9.77
CA LEU A 156 4.74 -11.19 9.59
C LEU A 156 6.18 -11.04 10.05
N ARG A 157 6.98 -10.32 9.24
CA ARG A 157 8.36 -9.95 9.59
C ARG A 157 8.52 -8.44 9.40
N HIS A 158 8.94 -7.79 10.46
CA HIS A 158 9.27 -6.37 10.42
C HIS A 158 10.64 -6.17 9.80
N PHE A 159 10.82 -5.03 9.17
CA PHE A 159 12.14 -4.64 8.67
C PHE A 159 12.98 -4.04 9.78
N LYS A 160 14.30 -4.28 9.71
CA LYS A 160 15.27 -3.51 10.48
C LYS A 160 15.30 -2.04 10.03
N GLU A 161 15.78 -1.17 10.89
CA GLU A 161 15.97 0.24 10.52
C GLU A 161 17.10 0.42 9.47
N PRO A 162 16.90 1.30 8.48
CA PRO A 162 15.70 2.10 8.22
C PRO A 162 14.58 1.27 7.58
N LYS A 163 13.39 1.30 8.18
CA LYS A 163 12.23 0.56 7.68
C LYS A 163 11.74 1.17 6.37
N PRO A 164 11.50 0.37 5.33
CA PRO A 164 10.83 0.86 4.14
C PRO A 164 9.42 1.32 4.52
N ALA A 165 9.03 2.51 4.05
CA ALA A 165 7.74 3.09 4.34
C ALA A 165 7.22 3.84 3.11
N ARG A 166 5.89 4.00 3.03
CA ARG A 166 5.27 4.90 2.07
C ARG A 166 4.72 6.13 2.78
N GLU A 167 4.77 7.24 2.10
CA GLU A 167 4.09 8.45 2.53
C GLU A 167 2.61 8.34 2.19
N VAL A 168 1.74 8.68 3.13
CA VAL A 168 0.29 8.75 2.95
C VAL A 168 -0.16 10.18 3.17
N SER A 169 -0.82 10.76 2.19
CA SER A 169 -1.19 12.17 2.19
C SER A 169 -2.67 12.39 1.90
N LEU A 170 -3.19 13.50 2.41
CA LEU A 170 -4.40 14.13 1.90
C LEU A 170 -4.04 14.93 0.66
N ILE A 171 -4.70 14.66 -0.44
CA ILE A 171 -4.46 15.30 -1.73
C ILE A 171 -5.73 15.99 -2.23
N PHE A 172 -5.58 17.16 -2.86
CA PHE A 172 -6.68 17.97 -3.38
C PHE A 172 -6.19 18.96 -4.44
N PRO A 173 -7.08 19.51 -5.32
CA PRO A 173 -6.70 20.48 -6.33
C PRO A 173 -6.12 21.76 -5.73
N LYS A 174 -5.04 22.30 -6.30
CA LYS A 174 -4.43 23.58 -5.84
C LYS A 174 -5.36 24.80 -5.96
N SER A 175 -6.28 24.76 -6.91
CA SER A 175 -7.18 25.88 -7.24
C SER A 175 -8.45 25.96 -6.41
N GLU A 176 -8.75 24.95 -5.58
CA GLU A 176 -10.04 24.83 -4.89
C GLU A 176 -9.90 24.52 -3.40
N LEU A 177 -9.39 25.48 -2.64
CA LEU A 177 -9.91 25.65 -1.29
C LEU A 177 -11.16 26.53 -1.42
N LYS A 178 -12.31 25.94 -1.69
CA LYS A 178 -13.60 26.58 -1.41
C LYS A 178 -13.73 26.61 0.12
N ILE A 179 -13.25 27.72 0.72
CA ILE A 179 -13.48 28.06 2.12
C ILE A 179 -14.92 28.55 2.27
#